data_230e812e37b395f5dcf9b8fc94bba305
#
_entry.id   230e812e37b395f5dcf9b8fc94bba305
#
_cell.length_a   1.000
_cell.length_b   1.000
_cell.length_c   1.000
_cell.angle_alpha   90.00
_cell.angle_beta   90.00
_cell.angle_gamma   90.00
#
_symmetry.space_group_name_H-M   'P 1'
#
loop_
_entity.id
_entity.type
_entity.pdbx_description
1 polymer ?
#
loop_
_entity_poly.entity_id
_entity_poly.type
_entity_poly.pdbx_seq_one_letter_code
_entity_poly.pdbx_strand_id
1 'polypeptide(L)'
;SAASDVYKRQGQSHVGVVVHAEHYSDNITDGTHILWNNYYEYQFNHAPYIDFYIVATDLQNQILSQQFAQYTKFQPRIRTIPVGSLDQLTMPSVQRQPYSILTASRLASEKHVDWIALAVIKAKQAVPQLSFDIYGHGPEKDKIQQIISDHHADDYIHLKGHVNLDEIYTQYELFASASQSEGFGLTLMEAVGSGLGMIGFNVNYGNPTFISDGQNGYLLDKPTKEESIEEITDRMADKIVQYFNNGPTSPQQVSYDIATPFKTTEMINKWQNLVDEVLYD
;
A
#
# COMPACT_ATOMS: atom_id res chain seq x y z
N SER A 1 -18.42 -12.92 -12.00
CA SER A 1 -18.41 -13.06 -13.47
C SER A 1 -19.57 -13.92 -13.91
N ALA A 2 -19.98 -13.85 -15.20
CA ALA A 2 -21.02 -14.72 -15.76
C ALA A 2 -20.76 -16.22 -15.51
N ALA A 3 -19.54 -16.61 -15.17
CA ALA A 3 -19.18 -17.97 -14.79
C ALA A 3 -19.68 -18.34 -13.39
N SER A 4 -19.75 -17.43 -12.43
CA SER A 4 -20.09 -17.80 -11.04
C SER A 4 -21.53 -18.33 -10.90
N ASP A 5 -22.49 -17.73 -11.60
CA ASP A 5 -23.89 -18.19 -11.55
C ASP A 5 -24.07 -19.54 -12.26
N VAL A 6 -23.30 -19.79 -13.32
CA VAL A 6 -23.30 -21.08 -14.08
C VAL A 6 -22.74 -22.19 -13.23
N TYR A 7 -21.61 -21.98 -12.55
CA TYR A 7 -21.00 -23.00 -11.69
C TYR A 7 -21.90 -23.36 -10.49
N LYS A 8 -22.52 -22.36 -9.85
CA LYS A 8 -23.42 -22.62 -8.71
C LYS A 8 -24.73 -23.35 -9.13
N ARG A 9 -25.17 -23.19 -10.37
CA ARG A 9 -26.34 -23.92 -10.91
C ARG A 9 -26.02 -25.37 -11.29
N GLN A 10 -24.75 -25.72 -11.46
CA GLN A 10 -24.34 -27.03 -11.98
C GLN A 10 -23.90 -28.04 -10.92
N GLY A 11 -23.79 -27.67 -9.63
CA GLY A 11 -23.31 -28.61 -8.65
C GLY A 11 -23.17 -28.08 -7.22
N GLN A 12 -22.53 -28.86 -6.39
CA GLN A 12 -22.21 -28.60 -4.97
C GLN A 12 -20.92 -27.77 -4.81
N SER A 13 -20.50 -27.02 -5.82
CA SER A 13 -19.27 -26.24 -5.76
C SER A 13 -19.47 -24.91 -5.04
N HIS A 14 -18.55 -24.54 -4.17
CA HIS A 14 -18.48 -23.22 -3.57
C HIS A 14 -17.74 -22.24 -4.48
N VAL A 15 -18.24 -21.02 -4.57
CA VAL A 15 -17.69 -19.96 -5.42
C VAL A 15 -17.18 -18.80 -4.56
N GLY A 16 -15.88 -18.56 -4.60
CA GLY A 16 -15.25 -17.42 -3.96
C GLY A 16 -14.75 -16.39 -4.96
N VAL A 17 -14.71 -15.12 -4.55
CA VAL A 17 -14.16 -14.01 -5.31
C VAL A 17 -13.06 -13.33 -4.51
N VAL A 18 -11.87 -13.19 -5.11
CA VAL A 18 -10.77 -12.43 -4.53
C VAL A 18 -10.83 -10.99 -5.05
N VAL A 19 -10.88 -10.05 -4.12
CA VAL A 19 -11.01 -8.61 -4.40
C VAL A 19 -9.66 -7.95 -4.17
N HIS A 20 -9.00 -7.54 -5.25
CA HIS A 20 -7.64 -6.99 -5.19
C HIS A 20 -7.56 -5.47 -5.16
N ALA A 21 -8.65 -4.76 -5.48
CA ALA A 21 -8.61 -3.32 -5.68
C ALA A 21 -9.81 -2.62 -5.06
N GLU A 22 -9.74 -1.29 -5.01
CA GLU A 22 -10.82 -0.41 -4.60
C GLU A 22 -12.00 -0.51 -5.56
N HIS A 23 -13.21 -0.65 -5.02
CA HIS A 23 -14.44 -0.70 -5.78
C HIS A 23 -14.88 0.67 -6.29
N TYR A 24 -14.47 1.72 -5.61
CA TYR A 24 -14.78 3.08 -6.02
C TYR A 24 -13.76 3.61 -7.03
N SER A 25 -14.25 4.37 -7.99
CA SER A 25 -13.37 5.20 -8.81
C SER A 25 -13.31 6.58 -8.19
N ASP A 26 -12.19 6.96 -7.62
CA ASP A 26 -11.95 8.30 -7.08
C ASP A 26 -12.14 9.42 -8.12
N ASN A 27 -12.14 9.06 -9.39
CA ASN A 27 -12.24 10.03 -10.49
C ASN A 27 -13.69 10.42 -10.82
N ILE A 28 -14.69 9.82 -10.17
CA ILE A 28 -16.09 9.99 -10.57
C ILE A 28 -16.97 10.15 -9.33
N THR A 29 -16.74 11.19 -8.53
CA THR A 29 -17.71 11.67 -7.56
C THR A 29 -18.28 12.99 -8.05
N ASP A 30 -19.59 13.03 -8.27
CA ASP A 30 -20.32 14.30 -8.46
C ASP A 30 -20.79 14.88 -7.12
N GLY A 31 -20.28 14.37 -6.01
CA GLY A 31 -20.65 14.73 -4.65
C GLY A 31 -21.93 14.05 -4.15
N THR A 32 -22.70 13.38 -5.01
CA THR A 32 -23.97 12.74 -4.67
C THR A 32 -24.03 11.26 -5.03
N HIS A 33 -23.22 10.83 -6.00
CA HIS A 33 -23.16 9.44 -6.44
C HIS A 33 -21.72 8.95 -6.44
N ILE A 34 -21.49 7.82 -5.79
CA ILE A 34 -20.25 7.09 -5.90
C ILE A 34 -20.36 6.25 -7.17
N LEU A 35 -19.55 6.59 -8.17
CA LEU A 35 -19.52 5.81 -9.40
C LEU A 35 -18.56 4.62 -9.20
N TRP A 36 -19.14 3.45 -9.29
CA TRP A 36 -18.41 2.19 -9.28
C TRP A 36 -17.46 2.11 -10.48
N ASN A 37 -16.31 1.55 -10.25
CA ASN A 37 -15.55 0.99 -11.35
C ASN A 37 -16.45 -0.08 -12.01
N ASN A 38 -16.78 0.05 -13.30
CA ASN A 38 -17.72 -0.78 -14.04
C ASN A 38 -17.49 -2.30 -13.89
N TYR A 39 -16.26 -2.70 -13.55
CA TYR A 39 -15.90 -4.10 -13.30
C TYR A 39 -16.44 -4.63 -11.95
N TYR A 40 -16.74 -3.76 -10.99
CA TYR A 40 -17.10 -4.16 -9.63
C TYR A 40 -18.60 -4.06 -9.35
N GLU A 41 -19.36 -3.24 -10.06
CA GLU A 41 -20.83 -3.22 -9.97
C GLU A 41 -21.41 -4.61 -10.17
N TYR A 42 -20.79 -5.39 -11.05
CA TYR A 42 -21.18 -6.76 -11.33
C TYR A 42 -21.15 -7.66 -10.09
N GLN A 43 -20.22 -7.46 -9.17
CA GLN A 43 -20.10 -8.28 -7.96
C GLN A 43 -21.28 -8.06 -7.00
N PHE A 44 -21.81 -6.84 -6.89
CA PHE A 44 -22.97 -6.54 -6.05
C PHE A 44 -24.24 -7.16 -6.63
N ASN A 45 -24.41 -7.09 -7.93
CA ASN A 45 -25.58 -7.66 -8.62
C ASN A 45 -25.61 -9.19 -8.57
N HIS A 46 -24.42 -9.84 -8.46
CA HIS A 46 -24.28 -11.30 -8.44
C HIS A 46 -23.93 -11.85 -7.04
N ALA A 47 -23.93 -11.02 -6.02
CA ALA A 47 -23.61 -11.41 -4.66
C ALA A 47 -24.37 -12.66 -4.15
N PRO A 48 -25.68 -12.88 -4.48
CA PRO A 48 -26.38 -14.09 -4.07
C PRO A 48 -25.82 -15.40 -4.64
N TYR A 49 -24.95 -15.34 -5.65
CA TYR A 49 -24.32 -16.50 -6.30
C TYR A 49 -22.88 -16.71 -5.89
N ILE A 50 -22.37 -15.90 -4.93
CA ILE A 50 -21.00 -15.95 -4.44
C ILE A 50 -21.06 -16.33 -2.97
N ASP A 51 -20.38 -17.44 -2.61
CA ASP A 51 -20.43 -17.96 -1.24
C ASP A 51 -19.57 -17.11 -0.30
N PHE A 52 -18.42 -16.62 -0.79
CA PHE A 52 -17.53 -15.78 0.01
C PHE A 52 -16.70 -14.83 -0.84
N TYR A 53 -16.30 -13.74 -0.21
CA TYR A 53 -15.34 -12.78 -0.76
C TYR A 53 -14.06 -12.84 0.07
N ILE A 54 -12.92 -12.76 -0.61
CA ILE A 54 -11.61 -12.66 0.00
C ILE A 54 -11.07 -11.28 -0.28
N VAL A 55 -10.67 -10.58 0.76
CA VAL A 55 -10.04 -9.25 0.70
C VAL A 55 -8.66 -9.29 1.36
N ALA A 56 -7.80 -8.35 0.98
CA ALA A 56 -6.40 -8.41 1.40
C ALA A 56 -6.16 -7.81 2.79
N THR A 57 -7.00 -6.87 3.25
CA THR A 57 -6.83 -6.15 4.51
C THR A 57 -8.13 -6.07 5.30
N ASP A 58 -8.04 -5.89 6.63
CA ASP A 58 -9.22 -5.72 7.48
C ASP A 58 -9.95 -4.40 7.16
N LEU A 59 -9.22 -3.36 6.78
CA LEU A 59 -9.82 -2.11 6.31
C LEU A 59 -10.68 -2.33 5.05
N GLN A 60 -10.18 -3.11 4.09
CA GLN A 60 -10.92 -3.46 2.89
C GLN A 60 -12.18 -4.30 3.24
N ASN A 61 -12.06 -5.24 4.19
CA ASN A 61 -13.20 -5.99 4.70
C ASN A 61 -14.28 -5.08 5.27
N GLN A 62 -13.90 -4.16 6.14
CA GLN A 62 -14.81 -3.21 6.76
C GLN A 62 -15.54 -2.34 5.71
N ILE A 63 -14.79 -1.76 4.79
CA ILE A 63 -15.34 -0.90 3.74
C ILE A 63 -16.25 -1.71 2.81
N LEU A 64 -15.83 -2.88 2.35
CA LEU A 64 -16.63 -3.73 1.46
C LEU A 64 -17.92 -4.20 2.16
N SER A 65 -17.86 -4.55 3.45
CA SER A 65 -19.05 -4.90 4.24
C SER A 65 -20.04 -3.75 4.31
N GLN A 66 -19.58 -2.52 4.52
CA GLN A 66 -20.42 -1.32 4.52
C GLN A 66 -21.06 -1.08 3.14
N GLN A 67 -20.32 -1.28 2.06
CA GLN A 67 -20.79 -1.15 0.70
C GLN A 67 -21.90 -2.16 0.40
N PHE A 68 -21.71 -3.44 0.77
CA PHE A 68 -22.79 -4.44 0.62
C PHE A 68 -24.02 -4.06 1.42
N ALA A 69 -23.88 -3.60 2.67
CA ALA A 69 -25.01 -3.15 3.50
C ALA A 69 -25.77 -1.97 2.88
N GLN A 70 -25.06 -1.08 2.21
CA GLN A 70 -25.65 0.13 1.60
C GLN A 70 -26.35 -0.17 0.26
N TYR A 71 -25.76 -1.02 -0.57
CA TYR A 71 -26.17 -1.16 -1.97
C TYR A 71 -26.91 -2.46 -2.29
N THR A 72 -26.91 -3.43 -1.39
CA THR A 72 -27.62 -4.69 -1.59
C THR A 72 -28.43 -5.09 -0.35
N LYS A 73 -29.39 -6.01 -0.54
CA LYS A 73 -30.08 -6.68 0.57
C LYS A 73 -29.35 -7.94 1.03
N PHE A 74 -28.27 -8.30 0.34
CA PHE A 74 -27.49 -9.49 0.59
C PHE A 74 -26.22 -9.13 1.35
N GLN A 75 -25.94 -9.88 2.40
CA GLN A 75 -24.71 -9.74 3.20
C GLN A 75 -23.84 -10.97 2.94
N PRO A 76 -22.80 -10.85 2.08
CA PRO A 76 -21.91 -11.96 1.80
C PRO A 76 -20.97 -12.25 2.98
N ARG A 77 -20.44 -13.47 3.02
CA ARG A 77 -19.32 -13.78 3.89
C ARG A 77 -18.06 -13.13 3.32
N ILE A 78 -17.39 -12.27 4.09
CA ILE A 78 -16.14 -11.63 3.69
C ILE A 78 -15.03 -12.12 4.63
N ARG A 79 -13.92 -12.57 4.06
CA ARG A 79 -12.75 -13.08 4.80
C ARG A 79 -11.52 -12.27 4.44
N THR A 80 -10.75 -11.87 5.45
CA THR A 80 -9.48 -11.19 5.25
C THR A 80 -8.36 -12.21 5.14
N ILE A 81 -7.85 -12.40 3.92
CA ILE A 81 -6.67 -13.23 3.64
C ILE A 81 -5.74 -12.40 2.77
N PRO A 82 -4.53 -12.04 3.26
CA PRO A 82 -3.58 -11.23 2.52
C PRO A 82 -3.21 -11.84 1.16
N VAL A 83 -2.97 -10.99 0.17
CA VAL A 83 -2.53 -11.43 -1.18
C VAL A 83 -1.03 -11.68 -1.27
N GLY A 84 -0.28 -11.34 -0.23
CA GLY A 84 1.14 -11.60 -0.08
C GLY A 84 1.45 -12.03 1.35
N SER A 85 2.62 -12.61 1.54
CA SER A 85 3.10 -13.04 2.85
C SER A 85 4.61 -12.88 2.97
N LEU A 86 5.07 -12.85 4.21
CA LEU A 86 6.47 -12.81 4.58
C LEU A 86 6.87 -14.18 5.12
N ASP A 87 7.90 -14.80 4.57
CA ASP A 87 8.42 -16.06 5.12
C ASP A 87 8.96 -15.84 6.53
N GLN A 88 9.63 -14.72 6.73
CA GLN A 88 10.13 -14.29 8.03
C GLN A 88 10.23 -12.76 8.09
N LEU A 89 10.28 -12.21 9.31
CA LEU A 89 10.68 -10.81 9.50
C LEU A 89 12.20 -10.71 9.28
N THR A 90 12.62 -9.73 8.49
CA THR A 90 14.04 -9.58 8.13
C THR A 90 14.72 -8.59 9.07
N MET A 91 15.50 -9.10 9.99
CA MET A 91 16.32 -8.28 10.89
C MET A 91 17.55 -7.75 10.14
N PRO A 92 17.97 -6.50 10.38
CA PRO A 92 19.17 -5.97 9.74
C PRO A 92 20.40 -6.76 10.21
N SER A 93 21.14 -7.31 9.27
CA SER A 93 22.43 -7.98 9.51
C SER A 93 23.61 -6.98 9.62
N VAL A 94 23.37 -5.75 9.18
CA VAL A 94 24.31 -4.62 9.20
C VAL A 94 23.61 -3.38 9.74
N GLN A 95 24.42 -2.42 10.21
CA GLN A 95 23.85 -1.12 10.60
C GLN A 95 23.20 -0.45 9.38
N ARG A 96 21.97 0.06 9.57
CA ARG A 96 21.27 0.84 8.54
C ARG A 96 22.07 2.07 8.16
N GLN A 97 21.96 2.49 6.91
CA GLN A 97 22.53 3.77 6.48
C GLN A 97 21.73 4.89 7.15
N PRO A 98 22.37 5.76 7.93
CA PRO A 98 21.66 6.86 8.55
C PRO A 98 21.06 7.81 7.52
N TYR A 99 19.89 8.37 7.82
CA TYR A 99 19.19 9.34 6.97
C TYR A 99 18.87 8.82 5.56
N SER A 100 18.70 7.51 5.42
CA SER A 100 18.44 6.86 4.14
C SER A 100 16.95 6.60 3.94
N ILE A 101 16.49 6.96 2.75
CA ILE A 101 15.12 6.77 2.28
C ILE A 101 15.15 5.84 1.07
N LEU A 102 14.18 4.94 0.97
CA LEU A 102 13.94 4.22 -0.28
C LEU A 102 12.46 4.29 -0.67
N THR A 103 12.21 4.15 -1.96
CA THR A 103 10.91 3.75 -2.52
C THR A 103 11.12 2.60 -3.48
N ALA A 104 10.11 1.73 -3.58
CA ALA A 104 10.12 0.60 -4.49
C ALA A 104 8.74 0.43 -5.15
N SER A 105 8.65 0.71 -6.44
CA SER A 105 7.40 0.60 -7.19
C SER A 105 7.63 0.59 -8.71
N ARG A 106 6.58 0.35 -9.48
CA ARG A 106 6.59 0.76 -10.89
C ARG A 106 6.72 2.29 -10.94
N LEU A 107 7.53 2.81 -11.84
CA LEU A 107 7.63 4.26 -12.07
C LEU A 107 6.50 4.68 -13.02
N ALA A 108 5.28 4.68 -12.51
CA ALA A 108 4.05 5.02 -13.21
C ALA A 108 3.39 6.23 -12.56
N SER A 109 2.55 6.95 -13.30
CA SER A 109 1.99 8.24 -12.88
C SER A 109 1.23 8.14 -11.56
N GLU A 110 0.48 7.05 -11.32
CA GLU A 110 -0.29 6.84 -10.09
C GLU A 110 0.58 6.59 -8.83
N LYS A 111 1.88 6.34 -9.01
CA LYS A 111 2.84 6.13 -7.91
C LYS A 111 3.52 7.42 -7.44
N HIS A 112 3.47 8.47 -8.23
CA HIS A 112 4.00 9.80 -7.93
C HIS A 112 5.39 9.80 -7.26
N VAL A 113 6.31 8.99 -7.79
CA VAL A 113 7.69 8.95 -7.28
C VAL A 113 8.41 10.30 -7.48
N ASP A 114 7.99 11.06 -8.48
CA ASP A 114 8.39 12.45 -8.70
C ASP A 114 8.06 13.36 -7.49
N TRP A 115 6.92 13.16 -6.81
CA TRP A 115 6.60 13.91 -5.59
C TRP A 115 7.52 13.56 -4.43
N ILE A 116 7.90 12.28 -4.30
CA ILE A 116 8.86 11.87 -3.26
C ILE A 116 10.22 12.52 -3.53
N ALA A 117 10.68 12.53 -4.78
CA ALA A 117 11.94 13.19 -5.15
C ALA A 117 11.93 14.68 -4.81
N LEU A 118 10.85 15.40 -5.18
CA LEU A 118 10.68 16.82 -4.83
C LEU A 118 10.64 17.06 -3.31
N ALA A 119 9.93 16.19 -2.57
CA ALA A 119 9.87 16.30 -1.11
C ALA A 119 11.25 16.08 -0.46
N VAL A 120 12.02 15.10 -0.94
CA VAL A 120 13.39 14.86 -0.45
C VAL A 120 14.32 16.05 -0.77
N ILE A 121 14.22 16.64 -1.97
CA ILE A 121 14.97 17.85 -2.35
C ILE A 121 14.69 18.97 -1.36
N LYS A 122 13.42 19.22 -1.02
CA LYS A 122 13.02 20.24 -0.03
C LYS A 122 13.54 19.89 1.37
N ALA A 123 13.34 18.65 1.81
CA ALA A 123 13.74 18.17 3.14
C ALA A 123 15.28 18.21 3.33
N LYS A 124 16.05 18.06 2.26
CA LYS A 124 17.53 18.11 2.27
C LYS A 124 18.08 19.42 2.84
N GLN A 125 17.34 20.52 2.73
CA GLN A 125 17.74 21.82 3.28
C GLN A 125 17.78 21.79 4.82
N ALA A 126 16.86 21.07 5.47
CA ALA A 126 16.79 20.96 6.92
C ALA A 126 17.55 19.72 7.47
N VAL A 127 17.72 18.69 6.63
CA VAL A 127 18.43 17.44 6.97
C VAL A 127 19.48 17.16 5.88
N PRO A 128 20.67 17.80 5.94
CA PRO A 128 21.68 17.71 4.87
C PRO A 128 22.25 16.31 4.60
N GLN A 129 22.05 15.37 5.52
CA GLN A 129 22.56 14.00 5.40
C GLN A 129 21.63 13.08 4.58
N LEU A 130 20.41 13.52 4.23
CA LEU A 130 19.45 12.69 3.51
C LEU A 130 20.03 12.09 2.24
N SER A 131 19.72 10.82 2.01
CA SER A 131 19.89 10.13 0.74
C SER A 131 18.59 9.41 0.37
N PHE A 132 18.33 9.29 -0.94
CA PHE A 132 17.12 8.66 -1.44
C PHE A 132 17.42 7.77 -2.64
N ASP A 133 17.08 6.50 -2.52
CA ASP A 133 17.23 5.52 -3.58
C ASP A 133 15.86 5.07 -4.11
N ILE A 134 15.72 5.09 -5.43
CA ILE A 134 14.48 4.77 -6.15
C ILE A 134 14.64 3.44 -6.87
N TYR A 135 13.93 2.43 -6.40
CA TYR A 135 13.92 1.09 -6.99
C TYR A 135 12.69 0.88 -7.86
N GLY A 136 12.90 0.43 -9.08
CA GLY A 136 11.87 0.13 -10.04
C GLY A 136 12.17 0.66 -11.44
N HIS A 137 11.21 0.43 -12.34
CA HIS A 137 11.25 0.95 -13.69
C HIS A 137 9.84 1.33 -14.16
N GLY A 138 9.75 2.15 -15.18
CA GLY A 138 8.47 2.55 -15.77
C GLY A 138 8.56 3.84 -16.57
N PRO A 139 7.44 4.27 -17.16
CA PRO A 139 7.40 5.42 -18.09
C PRO A 139 7.79 6.75 -17.45
N GLU A 140 7.64 6.92 -16.13
CA GLU A 140 7.99 8.17 -15.44
C GLU A 140 9.49 8.33 -15.15
N LYS A 141 10.33 7.34 -15.52
CA LYS A 141 11.77 7.35 -15.25
C LYS A 141 12.46 8.63 -15.73
N ASP A 142 12.23 9.01 -16.98
CA ASP A 142 12.92 10.16 -17.59
C ASP A 142 12.48 11.48 -16.94
N LYS A 143 11.20 11.60 -16.56
CA LYS A 143 10.68 12.75 -15.81
C LYS A 143 11.35 12.86 -14.44
N ILE A 144 11.49 11.75 -13.71
CA ILE A 144 12.13 11.73 -12.40
C ILE A 144 13.61 12.09 -12.55
N GLN A 145 14.32 11.53 -13.54
CA GLN A 145 15.72 11.88 -13.81
C GLN A 145 15.87 13.36 -14.14
N GLN A 146 14.95 13.93 -14.91
CA GLN A 146 14.96 15.37 -15.23
C GLN A 146 14.82 16.23 -13.95
N ILE A 147 13.89 15.87 -13.04
CA ILE A 147 13.74 16.55 -11.75
C ILE A 147 15.03 16.51 -10.93
N ILE A 148 15.68 15.34 -10.86
CA ILE A 148 16.94 15.15 -10.13
C ILE A 148 18.01 16.09 -10.69
N SER A 149 18.16 16.12 -12.01
CA SER A 149 19.19 16.93 -12.68
C SER A 149 18.91 18.44 -12.60
N ASP A 150 17.65 18.86 -12.77
CA ASP A 150 17.25 20.27 -12.68
C ASP A 150 17.51 20.88 -11.29
N HIS A 151 17.45 20.03 -10.25
CA HIS A 151 17.70 20.44 -8.86
C HIS A 151 19.11 20.09 -8.36
N HIS A 152 20.00 19.62 -9.24
CA HIS A 152 21.37 19.19 -8.89
C HIS A 152 21.39 18.19 -7.72
N ALA A 153 20.48 17.22 -7.76
CA ALA A 153 20.26 16.24 -6.69
C ALA A 153 20.93 14.87 -6.95
N ASP A 154 21.73 14.75 -8.01
CA ASP A 154 22.34 13.50 -8.48
C ASP A 154 23.33 12.88 -7.48
N ASP A 155 23.81 13.64 -6.50
CA ASP A 155 24.72 13.18 -5.46
C ASP A 155 24.03 12.50 -4.26
N TYR A 156 22.69 12.62 -4.14
CA TYR A 156 21.92 12.04 -3.03
C TYR A 156 20.59 11.41 -3.42
N ILE A 157 20.12 11.51 -4.68
CA ILE A 157 18.94 10.81 -5.21
C ILE A 157 19.35 9.95 -6.39
N HIS A 158 19.12 8.63 -6.29
CA HIS A 158 19.60 7.70 -7.30
C HIS A 158 18.49 6.78 -7.81
N LEU A 159 18.40 6.65 -9.13
CA LEU A 159 17.58 5.64 -9.80
C LEU A 159 18.36 4.32 -9.86
N LYS A 160 17.99 3.35 -9.04
CA LYS A 160 18.69 2.06 -8.87
C LYS A 160 18.18 0.97 -9.84
N GLY A 161 17.08 1.25 -10.56
CA GLY A 161 16.48 0.25 -11.45
C GLY A 161 15.71 -0.84 -10.70
N HIS A 162 15.39 -1.91 -11.41
CA HIS A 162 14.66 -3.05 -10.85
C HIS A 162 15.64 -4.13 -10.40
N VAL A 163 15.60 -4.47 -9.11
CA VAL A 163 16.46 -5.47 -8.46
C VAL A 163 15.64 -6.29 -7.46
N ASN A 164 16.19 -7.42 -7.00
CA ASN A 164 15.63 -8.11 -5.84
C ASN A 164 15.91 -7.29 -4.58
N LEU A 165 14.89 -7.03 -3.78
CA LEU A 165 14.94 -6.13 -2.63
C LEU A 165 15.07 -6.87 -1.28
N ASP A 166 15.04 -8.19 -1.24
CA ASP A 166 14.94 -8.99 0.00
C ASP A 166 15.98 -8.58 1.08
N GLU A 167 17.21 -8.31 0.67
CA GLU A 167 18.27 -7.87 1.59
C GLU A 167 18.49 -6.35 1.58
N ILE A 168 17.87 -5.65 0.65
CA ILE A 168 18.08 -4.21 0.43
C ILE A 168 17.29 -3.39 1.43
N TYR A 169 16.04 -3.74 1.69
CA TYR A 169 15.19 -3.01 2.64
C TYR A 169 15.88 -2.76 3.99
N THR A 170 16.56 -3.77 4.51
CA THR A 170 17.22 -3.69 5.83
C THR A 170 18.35 -2.66 5.92
N GLN A 171 18.83 -2.15 4.79
CA GLN A 171 19.90 -1.15 4.72
C GLN A 171 19.39 0.27 4.94
N TYR A 172 18.07 0.51 4.86
CA TYR A 172 17.46 1.83 4.92
C TYR A 172 16.70 2.06 6.24
N GLU A 173 16.48 3.33 6.57
CA GLU A 173 15.72 3.72 7.75
C GLU A 173 14.24 3.98 7.44
N LEU A 174 13.94 4.53 6.25
CA LEU A 174 12.60 5.01 5.90
C LEU A 174 12.16 4.53 4.52
N PHE A 175 10.93 4.06 4.42
CA PHE A 175 10.22 3.82 3.16
C PHE A 175 9.24 4.94 2.89
N ALA A 176 9.25 5.51 1.67
CA ALA A 176 8.32 6.55 1.27
C ALA A 176 7.43 6.09 0.11
N SER A 177 6.13 6.39 0.21
CA SER A 177 5.12 6.12 -0.83
C SER A 177 4.28 7.35 -1.09
N ALA A 178 4.14 7.74 -2.36
CA ALA A 178 3.24 8.82 -2.78
C ALA A 178 2.08 8.30 -3.66
N SER A 179 1.80 7.00 -3.62
CA SER A 179 0.72 6.39 -4.39
C SER A 179 -0.63 7.05 -4.10
N GLN A 180 -1.40 7.30 -5.15
CA GLN A 180 -2.79 7.80 -5.02
C GLN A 180 -3.79 6.68 -4.72
N SER A 181 -3.39 5.43 -4.92
CA SER A 181 -4.19 4.24 -4.65
C SER A 181 -3.24 3.06 -4.39
N GLU A 182 -3.54 2.27 -3.36
CA GLU A 182 -2.73 1.10 -3.00
C GLU A 182 -3.60 -0.02 -2.44
N GLY A 183 -4.00 -0.95 -3.28
CA GLY A 183 -4.93 -2.03 -2.91
C GLY A 183 -4.44 -2.89 -1.74
N PHE A 184 -3.17 -3.30 -1.74
CA PHE A 184 -2.51 -3.99 -0.63
C PHE A 184 -1.14 -3.39 -0.35
N GLY A 185 -0.27 -3.31 -1.36
CA GLY A 185 1.08 -2.78 -1.21
C GLY A 185 2.09 -3.84 -0.77
N LEU A 186 2.46 -4.76 -1.66
CA LEU A 186 3.47 -5.77 -1.35
C LEU A 186 4.78 -5.14 -0.87
N THR A 187 5.24 -4.07 -1.52
CA THR A 187 6.45 -3.36 -1.12
C THR A 187 6.33 -2.64 0.23
N LEU A 188 5.11 -2.22 0.62
CA LEU A 188 4.85 -1.69 1.96
C LEU A 188 4.96 -2.81 3.00
N MET A 189 4.36 -3.99 2.73
CA MET A 189 4.45 -5.17 3.59
C MET A 189 5.90 -5.61 3.77
N GLU A 190 6.67 -5.67 2.70
CA GLU A 190 8.10 -6.02 2.71
C GLU A 190 8.91 -5.00 3.53
N ALA A 191 8.62 -3.70 3.36
CA ALA A 191 9.28 -2.64 4.11
C ALA A 191 9.01 -2.74 5.63
N VAL A 192 7.76 -2.93 6.07
CA VAL A 192 7.46 -3.13 7.50
C VAL A 192 8.01 -4.45 8.01
N GLY A 193 8.00 -5.51 7.18
CA GLY A 193 8.64 -6.81 7.48
C GLY A 193 10.14 -6.74 7.64
N SER A 194 10.75 -5.71 7.11
CA SER A 194 12.17 -5.37 7.27
C SER A 194 12.41 -4.28 8.32
N GLY A 195 11.35 -3.85 9.03
CA GLY A 195 11.42 -2.90 10.14
C GLY A 195 11.74 -1.47 9.71
N LEU A 196 11.35 -1.02 8.52
CA LEU A 196 11.53 0.37 8.11
C LEU A 196 10.48 1.27 8.76
N GLY A 197 10.86 2.52 9.02
CA GLY A 197 9.88 3.58 9.20
C GLY A 197 9.11 3.82 7.89
N MET A 198 7.91 4.39 8.00
CA MET A 198 7.00 4.51 6.86
C MET A 198 6.47 5.93 6.71
N ILE A 199 6.44 6.46 5.50
CA ILE A 199 5.72 7.70 5.17
C ILE A 199 4.87 7.47 3.92
N GLY A 200 3.61 7.90 3.98
CA GLY A 200 2.72 7.82 2.81
C GLY A 200 1.42 8.57 3.00
N PHE A 201 0.64 8.68 1.93
CA PHE A 201 -0.69 9.29 1.99
C PHE A 201 -1.74 8.26 2.43
N ASN A 202 -2.77 8.74 3.13
CA ASN A 202 -3.90 7.93 3.58
C ASN A 202 -4.80 7.56 2.40
N VAL A 203 -4.34 6.58 1.63
CA VAL A 203 -5.05 6.02 0.49
C VAL A 203 -5.37 4.56 0.74
N ASN A 204 -6.56 4.13 0.35
CA ASN A 204 -7.02 2.76 0.53
C ASN A 204 -6.18 1.78 -0.32
N TYR A 205 -5.82 0.64 0.23
CA TYR A 205 -6.01 0.12 1.60
C TYR A 205 -4.65 -0.12 2.28
N GLY A 206 -3.57 -0.20 1.48
CA GLY A 206 -2.24 -0.60 1.93
C GLY A 206 -1.61 0.40 2.89
N ASN A 207 -1.59 1.69 2.53
CA ASN A 207 -0.93 2.69 3.36
C ASN A 207 -1.47 2.70 4.80
N PRO A 208 -2.78 2.85 5.08
CA PRO A 208 -3.30 2.80 6.44
C PRO A 208 -3.23 1.42 7.11
N THR A 209 -2.95 0.35 6.34
CA THR A 209 -2.69 -0.98 6.91
C THR A 209 -1.27 -1.09 7.46
N PHE A 210 -0.29 -0.48 6.78
CA PHE A 210 1.12 -0.63 7.10
C PHE A 210 1.75 0.61 7.75
N ILE A 211 1.06 1.75 7.79
CA ILE A 211 1.52 2.99 8.41
C ILE A 211 0.65 3.29 9.63
N SER A 212 1.23 3.22 10.82
CA SER A 212 0.63 3.67 12.07
C SER A 212 1.14 5.08 12.38
N ASP A 213 0.27 6.08 12.18
CA ASP A 213 0.65 7.49 12.29
C ASP A 213 1.25 7.82 13.67
N GLY A 214 2.42 8.48 13.66
CA GLY A 214 3.18 8.82 14.84
C GLY A 214 3.87 7.63 15.54
N GLN A 215 3.72 6.38 15.08
CA GLN A 215 4.29 5.20 15.74
C GLN A 215 5.40 4.54 14.93
N ASN A 216 5.17 4.17 13.65
CA ASN A 216 6.23 3.72 12.76
C ASN A 216 6.57 4.73 11.67
N GLY A 217 5.91 5.87 11.64
CA GLY A 217 6.13 6.93 10.68
C GLY A 217 4.94 7.87 10.60
N TYR A 218 4.60 8.35 9.41
CA TYR A 218 3.53 9.33 9.23
C TYR A 218 2.60 9.00 8.08
N LEU A 219 1.29 9.03 8.37
CA LEU A 219 0.22 8.86 7.41
C LEU A 219 -0.40 10.24 7.13
N LEU A 220 -0.05 10.81 5.97
CA LEU A 220 -0.52 12.13 5.55
C LEU A 220 -1.93 12.04 4.94
N ASP A 221 -2.72 13.10 5.07
CA ASP A 221 -3.99 13.19 4.39
C ASP A 221 -3.82 13.01 2.88
N LYS A 222 -4.77 12.30 2.27
CA LYS A 222 -4.79 12.09 0.82
C LYS A 222 -4.80 13.45 0.11
N PRO A 223 -3.94 13.63 -0.93
CA PRO A 223 -3.95 14.86 -1.72
C PRO A 223 -5.31 15.12 -2.35
N THR A 224 -5.76 16.36 -2.31
CA THR A 224 -6.99 16.81 -2.96
C THR A 224 -6.73 17.33 -4.37
N LYS A 225 -7.78 17.51 -5.16
CA LYS A 225 -7.65 18.06 -6.53
C LYS A 225 -7.31 19.55 -6.54
N GLU A 226 -7.54 20.22 -5.44
CA GLU A 226 -7.29 21.66 -5.26
C GLU A 226 -5.85 21.94 -4.82
N GLU A 227 -5.16 20.97 -4.22
CA GLU A 227 -3.77 21.14 -3.80
C GLU A 227 -2.81 21.16 -4.99
N SER A 228 -1.90 22.09 -4.96
CA SER A 228 -0.76 22.14 -5.89
C SER A 228 0.27 21.04 -5.54
N ILE A 229 1.08 20.66 -6.53
CA ILE A 229 2.21 19.74 -6.31
C ILE A 229 3.17 20.31 -5.25
N GLU A 230 3.32 21.63 -5.20
CA GLU A 230 4.17 22.31 -4.23
C GLU A 230 3.67 22.08 -2.79
N GLU A 231 2.38 22.29 -2.51
CA GLU A 231 1.76 22.07 -1.20
C GLU A 231 1.83 20.59 -0.79
N ILE A 232 1.56 19.66 -1.72
CA ILE A 232 1.65 18.21 -1.48
C ILE A 232 3.07 17.81 -1.09
N THR A 233 4.06 18.29 -1.84
CA THR A 233 5.47 17.94 -1.59
C THR A 233 6.04 18.64 -0.37
N ASP A 234 5.54 19.83 0.00
CA ASP A 234 5.89 20.51 1.25
C ASP A 234 5.42 19.69 2.46
N ARG A 235 4.16 19.25 2.47
CA ARG A 235 3.63 18.40 3.55
C ARG A 235 4.45 17.11 3.73
N MET A 236 4.85 16.48 2.62
CA MET A 236 5.67 15.26 2.67
C MET A 236 7.09 15.58 3.15
N ALA A 237 7.69 16.68 2.71
CA ALA A 237 9.01 17.14 3.15
C ALA A 237 9.03 17.41 4.66
N ASP A 238 8.01 18.09 5.18
CA ASP A 238 7.87 18.36 6.61
C ASP A 238 7.84 17.06 7.45
N LYS A 239 7.15 16.02 6.95
CA LYS A 239 7.09 14.72 7.64
C LYS A 239 8.41 13.95 7.54
N ILE A 240 9.14 14.06 6.43
CA ILE A 240 10.50 13.52 6.31
C ILE A 240 11.43 14.21 7.33
N VAL A 241 11.41 15.53 7.38
CA VAL A 241 12.22 16.31 8.36
C VAL A 241 11.83 15.95 9.80
N GLN A 242 10.52 15.87 10.09
CA GLN A 242 10.02 15.47 11.40
C GLN A 242 10.50 14.07 11.78
N TYR A 243 10.47 13.10 10.84
CA TYR A 243 10.90 11.72 11.09
C TYR A 243 12.35 11.65 11.54
N PHE A 244 13.25 12.33 10.85
CA PHE A 244 14.68 12.25 11.15
C PHE A 244 15.12 13.13 12.32
N ASN A 245 14.42 14.21 12.63
CA ASN A 245 14.78 15.09 13.74
C ASN A 245 14.10 14.76 15.06
N ASN A 246 12.81 14.41 15.03
CA ASN A 246 11.96 14.17 16.20
C ASN A 246 10.92 13.06 15.94
N GLY A 247 11.34 12.01 15.24
CA GLY A 247 10.46 10.93 14.83
C GLY A 247 10.02 9.99 15.96
N PRO A 248 9.29 8.94 15.60
CA PRO A 248 8.85 7.92 16.55
C PRO A 248 10.02 7.28 17.31
N THR A 249 9.80 6.92 18.56
CA THR A 249 10.86 6.41 19.44
C THR A 249 11.35 5.01 19.03
N SER A 250 10.47 4.18 18.52
CA SER A 250 10.78 2.77 18.17
C SER A 250 10.07 2.34 16.88
N PRO A 251 10.25 3.07 15.75
CA PRO A 251 9.50 2.80 14.53
C PRO A 251 9.75 1.39 14.00
N GLN A 252 10.95 0.87 14.16
CA GLN A 252 11.35 -0.47 13.73
C GLN A 252 10.52 -1.56 14.42
N GLN A 253 10.39 -1.50 15.74
CA GLN A 253 9.61 -2.50 16.49
C GLN A 253 8.13 -2.45 16.09
N VAL A 254 7.55 -1.26 15.99
CA VAL A 254 6.17 -1.09 15.56
C VAL A 254 5.95 -1.65 14.15
N SER A 255 6.88 -1.45 13.22
CA SER A 255 6.81 -2.04 11.87
C SER A 255 6.82 -3.57 11.93
N TYR A 256 7.66 -4.20 12.74
CA TYR A 256 7.64 -5.65 12.93
C TYR A 256 6.33 -6.17 13.55
N ASP A 257 5.77 -5.43 14.49
CA ASP A 257 4.49 -5.78 15.10
C ASP A 257 3.36 -5.73 14.07
N ILE A 258 3.34 -4.71 13.22
CA ILE A 258 2.42 -4.57 12.07
C ILE A 258 2.61 -5.71 11.07
N ALA A 259 3.85 -6.11 10.79
CA ALA A 259 4.17 -7.14 9.81
C ALA A 259 3.84 -8.57 10.27
N THR A 260 3.82 -8.82 11.58
CA THR A 260 3.68 -10.16 12.16
C THR A 260 2.43 -10.92 11.66
N PRO A 261 1.23 -10.32 11.53
CA PRO A 261 0.04 -10.98 11.00
C PRO A 261 0.14 -11.40 9.52
N PHE A 262 1.15 -10.91 8.80
CA PHE A 262 1.38 -11.18 7.38
C PHE A 262 2.42 -12.27 7.13
N LYS A 263 2.85 -13.00 8.16
CA LYS A 263 3.74 -14.16 7.99
C LYS A 263 3.03 -15.27 7.20
N THR A 264 3.81 -16.00 6.40
CA THR A 264 3.32 -17.12 5.59
C THR A 264 2.54 -18.14 6.42
N THR A 265 2.99 -18.43 7.64
CA THR A 265 2.28 -19.32 8.57
C THR A 265 0.88 -18.83 8.91
N GLU A 266 0.73 -17.52 9.18
CA GLU A 266 -0.56 -16.91 9.48
C GLU A 266 -1.50 -16.92 8.27
N MET A 267 -0.96 -16.65 7.08
CA MET A 267 -1.72 -16.72 5.85
C MET A 267 -2.21 -18.14 5.55
N ILE A 268 -1.36 -19.16 5.74
CA ILE A 268 -1.73 -20.57 5.58
C ILE A 268 -2.87 -20.94 6.53
N ASN A 269 -2.77 -20.54 7.81
CA ASN A 269 -3.82 -20.79 8.80
C ASN A 269 -5.18 -20.16 8.38
N LYS A 270 -5.16 -18.94 7.84
CA LYS A 270 -6.37 -18.28 7.35
C LYS A 270 -6.99 -19.03 6.17
N TRP A 271 -6.19 -19.50 5.22
CA TRP A 271 -6.66 -20.33 4.11
C TRP A 271 -7.21 -21.67 4.58
N GLN A 272 -6.52 -22.34 5.52
CA GLN A 272 -7.00 -23.60 6.08
C GLN A 272 -8.36 -23.44 6.76
N ASN A 273 -8.51 -22.41 7.59
CA ASN A 273 -9.77 -22.09 8.25
C ASN A 273 -10.92 -21.85 7.24
N LEU A 274 -10.64 -21.14 6.14
CA LEU A 274 -11.64 -20.96 5.08
C LEU A 274 -12.02 -22.25 4.40
N VAL A 275 -11.05 -23.11 4.09
CA VAL A 275 -11.30 -24.43 3.47
C VAL A 275 -12.14 -25.31 4.41
N ASP A 276 -11.79 -25.35 5.69
CA ASP A 276 -12.52 -26.13 6.69
C ASP A 276 -13.97 -25.60 6.86
N GLU A 277 -14.15 -24.29 6.92
CA GLU A 277 -15.47 -23.65 6.95
C GLU A 277 -16.32 -24.05 5.72
N VAL A 278 -15.73 -24.05 4.54
CA VAL A 278 -16.45 -24.36 3.29
C VAL A 278 -16.78 -25.85 3.15
N LEU A 279 -15.96 -26.72 3.72
CA LEU A 279 -16.16 -28.18 3.61
C LEU A 279 -17.15 -28.74 4.66
N TYR A 280 -17.32 -28.07 5.80
CA TYR A 280 -18.08 -28.59 6.93
C TYR A 280 -19.34 -27.77 7.28
N ASP A 281 -19.60 -26.64 6.57
CA ASP A 281 -20.87 -25.89 6.58
C ASP A 281 -21.86 -26.43 5.52
#